data_b038736872e7e17c3e618106b70c83ac
#
_entry.id   b038736872e7e17c3e618106b70c83ac
#
_cell.length_a   1.000
_cell.length_b   1.000
_cell.length_c   1.000
_cell.angle_alpha   90.00
_cell.angle_beta   90.00
_cell.angle_gamma   90.00
#
_symmetry.space_group_name_H-M   'P 1'
#
loop_
_entity.id
_entity.type
_entity.pdbx_description
1 polymer ?
#
loop_
_entity_poly.entity_id
_entity_poly.type
_entity_poly.pdbx_seq_one_letter_code
_entity_poly.pdbx_strand_id
1 'polypeptide(L)'
;MIKVIPKKNKIAAEIICDVKNLKSAEIKKIKSVLNNCGIIYFRNQNLSSGNYLNFAKKLGIPADYPRLKGLNPRYSKITVVERKATDKGPSFGEQFHTDSIYTKKPPRFTMLLSKLVPKKGLANTEFSSQYLAYKNLPHNIKKKLKNLKAIYSSEGPISVTLQERTKEKGKQRNELISKHKIIKKINKKLSIFCSPGHFIGFKNLNKKEETKLKK
;
A
#
# COMPACT_ATOMS: atom_id res chain seq x y z
N MET A 1 6.22 -15.61 -23.33
CA MET A 1 6.07 -14.16 -23.65
C MET A 1 4.92 -13.59 -22.83
N ILE A 2 5.11 -12.42 -22.17
CA ILE A 2 4.05 -11.80 -21.39
C ILE A 2 3.23 -10.85 -22.26
N LYS A 3 1.87 -10.84 -22.07
CA LYS A 3 0.96 -9.89 -22.70
C LYS A 3 0.55 -8.85 -21.64
N VAL A 4 0.61 -7.56 -21.99
CA VAL A 4 0.24 -6.44 -21.12
C VAL A 4 -0.99 -5.75 -21.69
N ILE A 5 -2.03 -5.60 -20.88
CA ILE A 5 -3.30 -4.96 -21.24
C ILE A 5 -3.52 -3.74 -20.32
N PRO A 6 -3.16 -2.53 -20.75
CA PRO A 6 -3.42 -1.32 -19.99
C PRO A 6 -4.91 -1.08 -19.80
N LYS A 7 -5.32 -0.56 -18.65
CA LYS A 7 -6.70 -0.11 -18.42
C LYS A 7 -6.91 1.32 -18.92
N LYS A 8 -8.15 1.66 -19.27
CA LYS A 8 -8.53 2.98 -19.82
C LYS A 8 -8.08 4.15 -18.93
N ASN A 9 -8.13 3.99 -17.61
CA ASN A 9 -7.70 5.01 -16.65
C ASN A 9 -6.17 5.19 -16.55
N LYS A 10 -5.37 4.36 -17.23
CA LYS A 10 -3.89 4.38 -17.28
C LYS A 10 -3.18 4.23 -15.93
N ILE A 11 -3.90 3.94 -14.84
CA ILE A 11 -3.30 3.69 -13.51
C ILE A 11 -3.14 2.22 -13.19
N ALA A 12 -3.64 1.33 -14.04
CA ALA A 12 -3.55 -0.11 -13.87
C ALA A 12 -3.28 -0.83 -15.19
N ALA A 13 -2.66 -2.00 -15.13
CA ALA A 13 -2.51 -2.92 -16.26
C ALA A 13 -2.72 -4.37 -15.81
N GLU A 14 -3.39 -5.16 -16.65
CA GLU A 14 -3.43 -6.60 -16.53
C GLU A 14 -2.21 -7.21 -17.22
N ILE A 15 -1.57 -8.18 -16.57
CA ILE A 15 -0.46 -8.93 -17.14
C ILE A 15 -0.87 -10.40 -17.24
N ILE A 16 -0.93 -10.90 -18.45
CA ILE A 16 -1.25 -12.30 -18.73
C ILE A 16 0.06 -13.07 -18.83
N CYS A 17 0.31 -13.92 -17.86
CA CYS A 17 1.45 -14.84 -17.80
C CYS A 17 1.28 -15.81 -16.62
N ASP A 18 2.09 -16.87 -16.58
CA ASP A 18 2.32 -17.64 -15.36
C ASP A 18 3.51 -17.03 -14.60
N VAL A 19 3.26 -16.48 -13.43
CA VAL A 19 4.29 -15.81 -12.62
C VAL A 19 5.35 -16.77 -12.05
N LYS A 20 5.11 -18.08 -12.08
CA LYS A 20 6.08 -19.10 -11.62
C LYS A 20 7.28 -19.19 -12.55
N ASN A 21 7.05 -19.04 -13.86
CA ASN A 21 8.01 -19.37 -14.93
C ASN A 21 8.53 -18.14 -15.69
N LEU A 22 8.70 -17.00 -14.99
CA LEU A 22 9.13 -15.74 -15.59
C LEU A 22 10.65 -15.68 -15.78
N LYS A 23 11.09 -15.30 -16.99
CA LYS A 23 12.47 -14.97 -17.33
C LYS A 23 12.85 -13.57 -16.83
N SER A 24 14.15 -13.30 -16.70
CA SER A 24 14.65 -11.99 -16.21
C SER A 24 14.17 -10.81 -17.06
N ALA A 25 14.10 -10.95 -18.39
CA ALA A 25 13.58 -9.91 -19.28
C ALA A 25 12.09 -9.60 -19.01
N GLU A 26 11.29 -10.63 -18.71
CA GLU A 26 9.87 -10.48 -18.39
C GLU A 26 9.67 -9.81 -17.04
N ILE A 27 10.50 -10.12 -16.03
CA ILE A 27 10.52 -9.41 -14.74
C ILE A 27 10.88 -7.93 -14.92
N LYS A 28 11.88 -7.62 -15.76
CA LYS A 28 12.23 -6.21 -16.08
C LYS A 28 11.03 -5.48 -16.72
N LYS A 29 10.32 -6.12 -17.65
CA LYS A 29 9.12 -5.58 -18.29
C LYS A 29 7.99 -5.37 -17.27
N ILE A 30 7.72 -6.34 -16.39
CA ILE A 30 6.72 -6.23 -15.30
C ILE A 30 7.03 -5.03 -14.39
N LYS A 31 8.28 -4.87 -13.95
CA LYS A 31 8.71 -3.73 -13.13
C LYS A 31 8.52 -2.40 -13.87
N SER A 32 8.81 -2.34 -15.15
CA SER A 32 8.59 -1.15 -15.98
C SER A 32 7.12 -0.79 -16.06
N VAL A 33 6.25 -1.76 -16.33
CA VAL A 33 4.78 -1.55 -16.38
C VAL A 33 4.26 -1.06 -15.03
N LEU A 34 4.66 -1.71 -13.92
CA LEU A 34 4.28 -1.31 -12.56
C LEU A 34 4.69 0.13 -12.24
N ASN A 35 5.92 0.52 -12.59
CA ASN A 35 6.41 1.88 -12.37
C ASN A 35 5.64 2.93 -13.20
N ASN A 36 5.11 2.56 -14.35
CA ASN A 36 4.37 3.46 -15.23
C ASN A 36 2.89 3.59 -14.81
N CYS A 37 2.25 2.46 -14.51
CA CYS A 37 0.82 2.42 -14.16
C CYS A 37 0.57 2.66 -12.66
N GLY A 38 1.45 2.15 -11.79
CA GLY A 38 1.26 2.14 -10.33
C GLY A 38 0.62 0.84 -9.82
N ILE A 39 -0.23 0.19 -10.61
CA ILE A 39 -0.91 -1.06 -10.27
C ILE A 39 -0.78 -2.05 -11.42
N ILE A 40 -0.48 -3.28 -11.08
CA ILE A 40 -0.57 -4.41 -12.01
C ILE A 40 -1.31 -5.56 -11.34
N TYR A 41 -1.99 -6.36 -12.12
CA TYR A 41 -2.63 -7.56 -11.60
C TYR A 41 -2.54 -8.71 -12.59
N PHE A 42 -2.61 -9.92 -12.02
CA PHE A 42 -2.49 -11.19 -12.72
C PHE A 42 -3.71 -12.03 -12.34
N ARG A 43 -4.43 -12.52 -13.33
CA ARG A 43 -5.56 -13.41 -13.10
C ARG A 43 -5.13 -14.87 -13.19
N ASN A 44 -5.96 -15.76 -12.62
CA ASN A 44 -5.81 -17.21 -12.74
C ASN A 44 -4.43 -17.73 -12.26
N GLN A 45 -3.94 -17.17 -11.15
CA GLN A 45 -2.67 -17.59 -10.55
C GLN A 45 -2.92 -18.56 -9.40
N ASN A 46 -2.62 -19.84 -9.60
CA ASN A 46 -2.61 -20.82 -8.52
C ASN A 46 -1.20 -20.94 -7.93
N LEU A 47 -0.96 -20.21 -6.83
CA LEU A 47 0.34 -20.10 -6.18
C LEU A 47 0.32 -20.73 -4.78
N SER A 48 1.31 -21.58 -4.52
CA SER A 48 1.72 -21.93 -3.16
C SER A 48 2.37 -20.71 -2.47
N SER A 49 2.48 -20.74 -1.14
CA SER A 49 3.21 -19.71 -0.38
C SER A 49 4.66 -19.57 -0.85
N GLY A 50 5.31 -20.69 -1.21
CA GLY A 50 6.68 -20.69 -1.77
C GLY A 50 6.75 -19.97 -3.12
N ASN A 51 5.86 -20.29 -4.05
CA ASN A 51 5.82 -19.62 -5.36
C ASN A 51 5.51 -18.14 -5.25
N TYR A 52 4.59 -17.77 -4.35
CA TYR A 52 4.26 -16.38 -4.08
C TYR A 52 5.46 -15.60 -3.54
N LEU A 53 6.16 -16.15 -2.54
CA LEU A 53 7.38 -15.55 -1.99
C LEU A 53 8.51 -15.47 -3.03
N ASN A 54 8.67 -16.49 -3.86
CA ASN A 54 9.67 -16.50 -4.92
C ASN A 54 9.40 -15.43 -5.98
N PHE A 55 8.15 -15.22 -6.34
CA PHE A 55 7.77 -14.12 -7.23
C PHE A 55 8.06 -12.76 -6.57
N ALA A 56 7.72 -12.57 -5.29
CA ALA A 56 8.05 -11.36 -4.55
C ALA A 56 9.56 -11.06 -4.55
N LYS A 57 10.41 -12.08 -4.34
CA LYS A 57 11.87 -11.95 -4.39
C LYS A 57 12.39 -11.50 -5.76
N LYS A 58 11.75 -11.90 -6.87
CA LYS A 58 12.09 -11.40 -8.22
C LYS A 58 11.77 -9.90 -8.40
N LEU A 59 10.76 -9.39 -7.69
CA LEU A 59 10.38 -7.97 -7.73
C LEU A 59 11.23 -7.09 -6.79
N GLY A 60 11.63 -7.61 -5.63
CA GLY A 60 12.40 -6.87 -4.63
C GLY A 60 12.78 -7.75 -3.44
N ILE A 61 13.15 -7.12 -2.34
CA ILE A 61 13.46 -7.78 -1.08
C ILE A 61 12.19 -7.79 -0.23
N PRO A 62 11.57 -8.97 0.02
CA PRO A 62 10.40 -9.04 0.89
C PRO A 62 10.74 -8.66 2.32
N ALA A 63 9.90 -7.85 2.94
CA ALA A 63 10.02 -7.43 4.34
C ALA A 63 8.89 -8.03 5.19
N ASP A 64 9.10 -8.10 6.50
CA ASP A 64 8.04 -8.44 7.44
C ASP A 64 7.04 -7.27 7.51
N TYR A 65 5.76 -7.59 7.65
CA TYR A 65 4.78 -6.56 7.96
C TYR A 65 4.84 -6.20 9.45
N PRO A 66 5.09 -4.93 9.80
CA PRO A 66 5.49 -4.60 11.18
C PRO A 66 4.38 -4.77 12.22
N ARG A 67 3.11 -4.87 11.81
CA ARG A 67 1.95 -4.90 12.73
C ARG A 67 1.27 -6.26 12.85
N LEU A 68 1.54 -7.20 11.97
CA LEU A 68 0.94 -8.53 11.97
C LEU A 68 2.02 -9.60 11.89
N LYS A 69 1.72 -10.77 12.44
CA LYS A 69 2.61 -11.94 12.34
C LYS A 69 2.63 -12.48 10.91
N GLY A 70 3.75 -13.05 10.54
CA GLY A 70 3.86 -13.87 9.34
C GLY A 70 3.03 -15.16 9.44
N LEU A 71 2.76 -15.77 8.30
CA LEU A 71 1.99 -17.01 8.17
C LEU A 71 2.53 -18.12 9.09
N ASN A 72 3.84 -18.30 9.11
CA ASN A 72 4.57 -19.20 9.99
C ASN A 72 6.08 -18.86 9.94
N PRO A 73 6.97 -19.51 10.72
CA PRO A 73 8.40 -19.20 10.71
C PRO A 73 9.05 -19.29 9.33
N ARG A 74 8.66 -20.27 8.49
CA ARG A 74 9.16 -20.45 7.11
C ARG A 74 8.72 -19.31 6.19
N TYR A 75 7.55 -18.73 6.41
CA TYR A 75 6.93 -17.71 5.60
C TYR A 75 6.62 -16.44 6.40
N SER A 76 7.58 -15.97 7.21
CA SER A 76 7.43 -14.77 8.04
C SER A 76 7.09 -13.49 7.24
N LYS A 77 7.49 -13.44 5.96
CA LYS A 77 7.23 -12.31 5.05
C LYS A 77 5.82 -12.32 4.42
N ILE A 78 5.03 -13.36 4.67
CA ILE A 78 3.66 -13.47 4.18
C ILE A 78 2.72 -13.28 5.36
N THR A 79 1.89 -12.26 5.29
CA THR A 79 0.84 -12.00 6.29
C THR A 79 -0.51 -12.43 5.75
N VAL A 80 -1.31 -13.11 6.56
CA VAL A 80 -2.68 -13.50 6.21
C VAL A 80 -3.63 -12.41 6.68
N VAL A 81 -4.48 -11.94 5.77
CA VAL A 81 -5.62 -11.09 6.07
C VAL A 81 -6.88 -11.90 5.77
N GLU A 82 -7.63 -12.21 6.80
CA GLU A 82 -8.86 -13.00 6.72
C GLU A 82 -10.02 -12.19 7.30
N ARG A 83 -11.20 -12.32 6.69
CA ARG A 83 -12.48 -11.88 7.23
C ARG A 83 -13.47 -13.02 7.17
N LYS A 84 -14.03 -13.35 8.31
CA LYS A 84 -15.08 -14.39 8.46
C LYS A 84 -16.46 -13.74 8.34
N ALA A 85 -17.46 -14.53 7.99
CA ALA A 85 -18.85 -14.07 7.93
C ALA A 85 -19.37 -13.53 9.27
N THR A 86 -18.81 -14.02 10.37
CA THR A 86 -19.16 -13.63 11.74
C THR A 86 -18.45 -12.35 12.22
N ASP A 87 -17.44 -11.86 11.47
CA ASP A 87 -16.68 -10.68 11.88
C ASP A 87 -17.53 -9.43 11.72
N LYS A 88 -17.61 -8.65 12.80
CA LYS A 88 -18.29 -7.35 12.85
C LYS A 88 -17.30 -6.22 12.70
N GLY A 89 -17.81 -5.01 12.41
CA GLY A 89 -16.98 -3.79 12.28
C GLY A 89 -16.32 -3.64 10.91
N PRO A 90 -15.47 -2.60 10.75
CA PRO A 90 -14.87 -2.24 9.47
C PRO A 90 -13.87 -3.29 8.95
N SER A 91 -13.67 -3.39 7.65
CA SER A 91 -12.76 -4.36 7.02
C SER A 91 -11.29 -3.91 7.11
N PHE A 92 -10.34 -4.85 7.12
CA PHE A 92 -8.93 -4.50 7.10
C PHE A 92 -8.61 -3.70 5.82
N GLY A 93 -8.02 -2.50 5.98
CA GLY A 93 -7.68 -1.65 4.85
C GLY A 93 -8.87 -0.95 4.19
N GLU A 94 -10.00 -0.77 4.90
CA GLU A 94 -11.23 -0.18 4.36
C GLU A 94 -11.08 1.29 3.94
N GLN A 95 -10.15 2.03 4.53
CA GLN A 95 -9.88 3.42 4.16
C GLN A 95 -8.73 3.52 3.17
N PHE A 96 -8.75 4.54 2.30
CA PHE A 96 -7.58 4.83 1.46
C PHE A 96 -6.35 5.10 2.30
N HIS A 97 -5.29 4.34 2.06
CA HIS A 97 -4.04 4.43 2.80
C HIS A 97 -2.83 4.12 1.92
N THR A 98 -1.67 4.46 2.42
CA THR A 98 -0.37 4.00 1.92
C THR A 98 0.21 3.04 2.96
N ASP A 99 0.55 1.83 2.53
CA ASP A 99 1.03 0.78 3.42
C ASP A 99 2.29 1.19 4.18
N SER A 100 2.29 0.89 5.49
CA SER A 100 3.43 1.07 6.39
C SER A 100 4.10 2.45 6.31
N ILE A 101 3.34 3.49 5.98
CA ILE A 101 3.84 4.88 5.86
C ILE A 101 4.49 5.39 7.15
N TYR A 102 4.12 4.81 8.29
CA TYR A 102 4.68 5.09 9.61
C TYR A 102 6.09 4.53 9.82
N THR A 103 6.66 3.83 8.84
CA THR A 103 8.06 3.36 8.87
C THR A 103 8.99 4.37 8.21
N LYS A 104 10.26 4.38 8.62
CA LYS A 104 11.28 5.27 8.01
C LYS A 104 11.47 4.98 6.51
N LYS A 105 11.37 3.71 6.11
CA LYS A 105 11.47 3.23 4.72
C LYS A 105 10.23 2.38 4.39
N PRO A 106 9.11 2.99 3.97
CA PRO A 106 7.94 2.25 3.56
C PRO A 106 8.24 1.31 2.38
N PRO A 107 7.49 0.20 2.24
CA PRO A 107 7.69 -0.72 1.13
C PRO A 107 7.43 -0.01 -0.20
N ARG A 108 8.24 -0.36 -1.20
CA ARG A 108 8.07 0.19 -2.55
C ARG A 108 6.87 -0.41 -3.26
N PHE A 109 6.58 -1.68 -2.97
CA PHE A 109 5.46 -2.44 -3.52
C PHE A 109 4.79 -3.23 -2.42
N THR A 110 3.48 -3.36 -2.52
CA THR A 110 2.69 -4.32 -1.75
C THR A 110 2.12 -5.35 -2.72
N MET A 111 2.17 -6.61 -2.35
CA MET A 111 1.61 -7.72 -3.11
C MET A 111 0.47 -8.35 -2.35
N LEU A 112 -0.65 -8.60 -3.03
CA LEU A 112 -1.79 -9.33 -2.50
C LEU A 112 -2.05 -10.58 -3.34
N LEU A 113 -2.29 -11.71 -2.69
CA LEU A 113 -2.74 -12.95 -3.31
C LEU A 113 -4.10 -13.32 -2.75
N SER A 114 -5.14 -13.21 -3.56
CA SER A 114 -6.48 -13.65 -3.19
C SER A 114 -6.57 -15.17 -3.13
N LYS A 115 -6.98 -15.72 -1.99
CA LYS A 115 -7.20 -17.16 -1.77
C LYS A 115 -8.68 -17.49 -1.75
N LEU A 116 -9.46 -16.70 -1.06
CA LEU A 116 -10.91 -16.81 -0.98
C LEU A 116 -11.49 -15.42 -1.14
N VAL A 117 -12.44 -15.27 -2.04
CA VAL A 117 -13.10 -13.99 -2.31
C VAL A 117 -14.61 -14.18 -2.31
N PRO A 118 -15.40 -13.18 -1.90
CA PRO A 118 -16.85 -13.24 -1.97
C PRO A 118 -17.34 -13.19 -3.43
N LYS A 119 -18.67 -13.22 -3.60
CA LYS A 119 -19.29 -13.06 -4.93
C LYS A 119 -18.80 -11.80 -5.63
N LYS A 120 -18.78 -11.85 -6.97
CA LYS A 120 -18.38 -10.72 -7.82
C LYS A 120 -19.10 -9.43 -7.42
N GLY A 121 -18.34 -8.34 -7.32
CA GLY A 121 -18.85 -7.03 -6.93
C GLY A 121 -18.76 -6.72 -5.43
N LEU A 122 -18.43 -7.71 -4.60
CA LEU A 122 -18.21 -7.52 -3.16
C LEU A 122 -16.71 -7.50 -2.84
N ALA A 123 -16.34 -6.75 -1.79
CA ALA A 123 -14.97 -6.64 -1.27
C ALA A 123 -13.94 -6.26 -2.35
N ASN A 124 -14.29 -5.34 -3.26
CA ASN A 124 -13.36 -4.81 -4.25
C ASN A 124 -12.25 -4.02 -3.57
N THR A 125 -11.04 -4.12 -4.13
CA THR A 125 -9.94 -3.22 -3.75
C THR A 125 -9.94 -2.01 -4.67
N GLU A 126 -10.06 -0.82 -4.10
CA GLU A 126 -10.03 0.44 -4.83
C GLU A 126 -8.64 1.08 -4.74
N PHE A 127 -8.25 1.78 -5.80
CA PHE A 127 -6.96 2.42 -5.88
C PHE A 127 -7.08 3.87 -6.36
N SER A 128 -6.27 4.74 -5.75
CA SER A 128 -6.15 6.16 -6.11
C SER A 128 -4.72 6.48 -6.54
N SER A 129 -4.57 7.23 -7.62
CA SER A 129 -3.26 7.63 -8.13
C SER A 129 -2.78 8.92 -7.48
N GLN A 130 -1.76 8.82 -6.65
CA GLN A 130 -1.13 9.98 -6.02
C GLN A 130 -0.35 10.87 -7.01
N TYR A 131 0.02 10.36 -8.18
CA TYR A 131 0.57 11.16 -9.28
C TYR A 131 -0.51 12.05 -9.90
N LEU A 132 -1.70 11.50 -10.18
CA LEU A 132 -2.82 12.27 -10.69
C LEU A 132 -3.34 13.26 -9.66
N ALA A 133 -3.42 12.85 -8.39
CA ALA A 133 -3.77 13.74 -7.30
C ALA A 133 -2.83 14.95 -7.25
N TYR A 134 -1.50 14.74 -7.31
CA TYR A 134 -0.55 15.86 -7.39
C TYR A 134 -0.76 16.72 -8.65
N LYS A 135 -0.95 16.09 -9.82
CA LYS A 135 -1.15 16.82 -11.08
C LYS A 135 -2.33 17.78 -10.99
N ASN A 136 -3.43 17.33 -10.38
CA ASN A 136 -4.70 18.05 -10.29
C ASN A 136 -4.76 19.05 -9.11
N LEU A 137 -3.77 19.07 -8.20
CA LEU A 137 -3.74 20.07 -7.14
C LEU A 137 -3.63 21.49 -7.71
N PRO A 138 -4.36 22.45 -7.14
CA PRO A 138 -4.18 23.87 -7.42
C PRO A 138 -2.73 24.34 -7.14
N HIS A 139 -2.26 25.31 -7.91
CA HIS A 139 -0.88 25.80 -7.79
C HIS A 139 -0.54 26.33 -6.40
N ASN A 140 -1.46 27.10 -5.78
CA ASN A 140 -1.30 27.62 -4.44
C ASN A 140 -1.15 26.50 -3.39
N ILE A 141 -1.87 25.39 -3.54
CA ILE A 141 -1.75 24.22 -2.66
C ILE A 141 -0.40 23.52 -2.90
N LYS A 142 0.01 23.30 -4.16
CA LYS A 142 1.34 22.75 -4.47
C LYS A 142 2.44 23.55 -3.81
N LYS A 143 2.38 24.90 -3.85
CA LYS A 143 3.35 25.79 -3.21
C LYS A 143 3.38 25.60 -1.69
N LYS A 144 2.21 25.55 -1.04
CA LYS A 144 2.10 25.31 0.41
C LYS A 144 2.67 23.95 0.83
N LEU A 145 2.41 22.88 0.07
CA LEU A 145 2.81 21.52 0.43
C LEU A 145 4.27 21.18 0.08
N LYS A 146 4.92 21.95 -0.79
CA LYS A 146 6.24 21.63 -1.37
C LYS A 146 7.30 21.23 -0.35
N ASN A 147 7.38 21.94 0.76
CA ASN A 147 8.42 21.74 1.78
C ASN A 147 7.86 21.11 3.08
N LEU A 148 6.57 20.84 3.15
CA LEU A 148 5.96 20.28 4.33
C LEU A 148 6.32 18.81 4.51
N LYS A 149 6.48 18.44 5.79
CA LYS A 149 6.60 17.04 6.22
C LYS A 149 5.41 16.70 7.09
N ALA A 150 4.74 15.62 6.76
CA ALA A 150 3.70 15.02 7.59
C ALA A 150 4.30 13.99 8.53
N ILE A 151 3.69 13.82 9.69
CA ILE A 151 4.02 12.84 10.72
C ILE A 151 2.96 11.74 10.67
N TYR A 152 3.43 10.51 10.63
CA TYR A 152 2.58 9.32 10.55
C TYR A 152 2.91 8.37 11.70
N SER A 153 1.87 7.79 12.29
CA SER A 153 1.96 6.83 13.39
C SER A 153 1.30 5.51 13.02
N SER A 154 1.88 4.41 13.50
CA SER A 154 1.21 3.10 13.47
C SER A 154 -0.02 3.06 14.38
N GLU A 155 -0.11 3.98 15.34
CA GLU A 155 -1.23 4.21 16.25
C GLU A 155 -2.12 5.40 15.79
N GLY A 156 -2.08 5.77 14.52
CA GLY A 156 -2.93 6.81 13.94
C GLY A 156 -4.41 6.40 13.87
N PRO A 157 -5.29 7.22 13.31
CA PRO A 157 -6.76 7.03 13.34
C PRO A 157 -7.24 5.64 12.93
N ILE A 158 -6.53 4.95 12.03
CA ILE A 158 -6.89 3.60 11.57
C ILE A 158 -6.52 2.49 12.58
N SER A 159 -5.71 2.79 13.60
CA SER A 159 -5.21 1.77 14.55
C SER A 159 -6.31 1.17 15.40
N VAL A 160 -7.34 1.94 15.75
CA VAL A 160 -8.51 1.47 16.52
C VAL A 160 -9.14 0.27 15.85
N THR A 161 -9.35 0.33 14.54
CA THR A 161 -9.91 -0.78 13.78
C THR A 161 -8.99 -2.00 13.70
N LEU A 162 -7.69 -1.81 13.81
CA LEU A 162 -6.70 -2.89 13.81
C LEU A 162 -6.70 -3.63 15.15
N GLN A 163 -6.75 -2.91 16.27
CA GLN A 163 -6.79 -3.48 17.62
C GLN A 163 -8.05 -4.32 17.85
N GLU A 164 -9.20 -3.83 17.39
CA GLU A 164 -10.47 -4.56 17.50
C GLU A 164 -10.47 -5.88 16.73
N ARG A 165 -9.75 -5.94 15.60
CA ARG A 165 -9.75 -7.12 14.72
C ARG A 165 -8.75 -8.19 15.12
N THR A 166 -7.59 -7.79 15.61
CA THR A 166 -6.52 -8.77 15.88
C THR A 166 -6.73 -9.52 17.18
N LYS A 167 -7.74 -9.13 18.00
CA LYS A 167 -7.98 -9.65 19.36
C LYS A 167 -6.71 -9.75 20.21
N GLU A 168 -5.63 -9.12 19.75
CA GLU A 168 -4.36 -9.03 20.47
C GLU A 168 -4.45 -7.92 21.53
N LYS A 169 -5.51 -7.94 22.36
CA LYS A 169 -5.56 -7.15 23.57
C LYS A 169 -4.39 -7.57 24.46
N GLY A 170 -3.49 -6.66 24.73
CA GLY A 170 -2.46 -6.84 25.74
C GLY A 170 -1.01 -6.96 25.28
N LYS A 171 -0.68 -7.02 23.98
CA LYS A 171 0.70 -6.83 23.55
C LYS A 171 0.99 -5.36 23.32
N GLN A 172 1.68 -4.72 24.26
CA GLN A 172 2.32 -3.43 24.02
C GLN A 172 3.29 -3.59 22.85
N ARG A 173 2.92 -3.07 21.68
CA ARG A 173 3.84 -2.91 20.56
C ARG A 173 4.33 -1.48 20.60
N ASN A 174 5.64 -1.29 20.47
CA ASN A 174 6.18 0.06 20.35
C ASN A 174 5.53 0.78 19.16
N GLU A 175 5.06 1.98 19.40
CA GLU A 175 4.54 2.84 18.35
C GLU A 175 5.64 3.16 17.32
N LEU A 176 5.33 2.99 16.06
CA LEU A 176 6.22 3.35 14.96
C LEU A 176 5.82 4.72 14.42
N ILE A 177 6.74 5.66 14.47
CA ILE A 177 6.51 7.03 13.97
C ILE A 177 7.52 7.35 12.88
N SER A 178 7.04 7.97 11.81
CA SER A 178 7.90 8.48 10.75
C SER A 178 7.46 9.87 10.28
N LYS A 179 8.39 10.55 9.60
CA LYS A 179 8.18 11.88 9.01
C LYS A 179 8.54 11.82 7.54
N HIS A 180 7.59 12.15 6.67
CA HIS A 180 7.80 12.13 5.22
C HIS A 180 7.43 13.47 4.60
N LYS A 181 8.18 13.88 3.56
CA LYS A 181 7.74 14.97 2.69
C LYS A 181 6.40 14.59 2.05
N ILE A 182 5.44 15.52 2.04
CA ILE A 182 4.13 15.32 1.42
C ILE A 182 4.29 15.23 -0.10
N ILE A 183 5.13 16.05 -0.68
CA ILE A 183 5.47 15.95 -2.10
C ILE A 183 6.77 15.19 -2.23
N LYS A 184 6.72 14.06 -2.94
CA LYS A 184 7.88 13.22 -3.25
C LYS A 184 8.05 13.04 -4.75
N LYS A 185 9.29 12.92 -5.20
CA LYS A 185 9.62 12.47 -6.56
C LYS A 185 9.82 10.97 -6.54
N ILE A 186 8.92 10.23 -7.16
CA ILE A 186 8.95 8.76 -7.26
C ILE A 186 8.97 8.40 -8.73
N ASN A 187 9.91 7.56 -9.17
CA ASN A 187 10.08 7.19 -10.59
C ASN A 187 10.09 8.42 -11.53
N LYS A 188 10.84 9.47 -11.17
CA LYS A 188 10.94 10.75 -11.89
C LYS A 188 9.64 11.58 -11.94
N LYS A 189 8.53 11.12 -11.35
CA LYS A 189 7.24 11.82 -11.28
C LYS A 189 7.02 12.41 -9.89
N LEU A 190 6.42 13.60 -9.82
CA LEU A 190 5.98 14.17 -8.55
C LEU A 190 4.67 13.51 -8.10
N SER A 191 4.56 13.24 -6.82
CA SER A 191 3.47 12.51 -6.20
C SER A 191 3.14 13.10 -4.85
N ILE A 192 1.87 13.08 -4.46
CA ILE A 192 1.49 13.23 -3.06
C ILE A 192 1.88 11.92 -2.35
N PHE A 193 2.43 12.03 -1.17
CA PHE A 193 2.74 10.89 -0.33
C PHE A 193 2.05 11.07 1.01
N CYS A 194 0.83 10.56 1.11
CA CYS A 194 -0.02 10.71 2.28
C CYS A 194 -0.83 9.44 2.58
N SER A 195 -1.30 9.36 3.80
CA SER A 195 -2.19 8.31 4.29
C SER A 195 -3.03 8.88 5.42
N PRO A 196 -4.29 9.27 5.17
CA PRO A 196 -5.14 9.88 6.19
C PRO A 196 -5.27 9.02 7.45
N GLY A 197 -5.40 7.70 7.29
CA GLY A 197 -5.56 6.76 8.40
C GLY A 197 -4.35 6.66 9.35
N HIS A 198 -3.18 7.16 8.96
CA HIS A 198 -1.96 7.16 9.78
C HIS A 198 -1.44 8.56 10.11
N PHE A 199 -2.07 9.60 9.57
CA PHE A 199 -1.64 10.98 9.76
C PHE A 199 -1.96 11.47 11.16
N ILE A 200 -0.94 12.00 11.86
CA ILE A 200 -1.09 12.56 13.21
C ILE A 200 -0.70 14.03 13.31
N GLY A 201 -0.13 14.63 12.26
CA GLY A 201 0.19 16.06 12.26
C GLY A 201 1.24 16.45 11.22
N PHE A 202 1.56 17.74 11.18
CA PHE A 202 2.65 18.26 10.37
C PHE A 202 3.86 18.59 11.23
N LYS A 203 5.06 18.42 10.66
CA LYS A 203 6.29 18.88 11.31
C LYS A 203 6.36 20.41 11.24
N ASN A 204 6.58 21.05 12.39
CA ASN A 204 6.80 22.51 12.52
C ASN A 204 5.60 23.40 12.12
N LEU A 205 4.37 22.89 12.20
CA LEU A 205 3.17 23.69 12.13
C LEU A 205 2.47 23.70 13.49
N ASN A 206 1.89 24.85 13.86
CA ASN A 206 1.00 24.92 15.00
C ASN A 206 -0.43 24.47 14.63
N LYS A 207 -1.28 24.22 15.63
CA LYS A 207 -2.66 23.74 15.42
C LYS A 207 -3.49 24.65 14.50
N LYS A 208 -3.31 25.98 14.56
CA LYS A 208 -4.04 26.94 13.74
C LYS A 208 -3.65 26.82 12.26
N GLU A 209 -2.36 26.65 12.00
CA GLU A 209 -1.82 26.43 10.64
C GLU A 209 -2.26 25.08 10.08
N GLU A 210 -2.24 24.03 10.91
CA GLU A 210 -2.77 22.71 10.52
C GLU A 210 -4.23 22.75 10.10
N THR A 211 -5.07 23.43 10.89
CA THR A 211 -6.51 23.55 10.61
C THR A 211 -6.77 24.25 9.28
N LYS A 212 -5.97 25.26 8.93
CA LYS A 212 -6.06 25.95 7.63
C LYS A 212 -5.65 25.08 6.43
N LEU A 213 -4.84 24.04 6.65
CA LEU A 213 -4.40 23.13 5.59
C LEU A 213 -5.31 21.90 5.43
N LYS A 214 -6.09 21.59 6.47
CA LYS A 214 -7.05 20.47 6.45
C LYS A 214 -8.40 20.85 5.82
N LYS A 215 -8.67 22.13 5.67
CA LYS A 215 -9.81 22.71 4.92
C LYS A 215 -9.44 22.89 3.43
#